data_65cacf6bfccc6a61683fe6f223fffaa6
#
_entry.id   65cacf6bfccc6a61683fe6f223fffaa6
#
_cell.length_a   1.000
_cell.length_b   1.000
_cell.length_c   1.000
_cell.angle_alpha   90.00
_cell.angle_beta   90.00
_cell.angle_gamma   90.00
#
_symmetry.space_group_name_H-M   'P 1'
#
loop_
_entity.id
_entity.type
_entity.pdbx_description
1 polymer ?
#
loop_
_entity_poly.entity_id
_entity_poly.type
_entity_poly.pdbx_seq_one_letter_code
_entity_poly.pdbx_strand_id
1 'polypeptide(L)'
;MRNFLILLATVGLSTSACAQSTPATEGPEVPSDPPYIVLSANQDEPNGYGFCMDTYGAGQSDLMQTHSCKPSKDDEPRDYAGNDTRFEYSEATQQVMSYPFEGYCMQALIASEVTVFALLECSDHPRQKFVYSAEDKSLRLAEDQSRCVTVASETVPAGPWVKRPLNLETCDDIAPSLKQWTIATE
;
A
#
# COMPACT_ATOMS: atom_id res chain seq x y z
N MET A 1 -60.28 27.52 -50.16
CA MET A 1 -59.84 26.87 -48.93
C MET A 1 -58.42 26.48 -49.15
N ARG A 2 -57.46 27.20 -48.54
CA ARG A 2 -56.02 26.96 -48.69
C ARG A 2 -55.52 26.32 -47.39
N ASN A 3 -55.14 25.07 -47.49
CA ASN A 3 -54.49 24.32 -46.34
C ASN A 3 -53.04 24.76 -46.22
N PHE A 4 -52.73 25.39 -45.10
CA PHE A 4 -51.33 25.65 -44.68
C PHE A 4 -50.81 24.44 -43.90
N LEU A 5 -49.81 23.75 -44.44
CA LEU A 5 -49.04 22.77 -43.73
C LEU A 5 -47.92 23.48 -42.93
N ILE A 6 -47.98 23.36 -41.60
CA ILE A 6 -46.90 23.84 -40.72
C ILE A 6 -45.92 22.69 -40.52
N LEU A 7 -44.70 22.83 -41.04
CA LEU A 7 -43.58 21.94 -40.73
C LEU A 7 -42.96 22.34 -39.37
N LEU A 8 -43.09 21.49 -38.37
CA LEU A 8 -42.37 21.63 -37.12
C LEU A 8 -40.97 21.02 -37.29
N ALA A 9 -39.94 21.83 -37.28
CA ALA A 9 -38.55 21.40 -37.22
C ALA A 9 -38.16 21.12 -35.75
N THR A 10 -37.92 19.87 -35.41
CA THR A 10 -37.36 19.48 -34.07
C THR A 10 -35.85 19.67 -34.10
N VAL A 11 -35.37 20.66 -33.38
CA VAL A 11 -33.94 20.86 -33.13
C VAL A 11 -33.51 19.86 -32.03
N GLY A 12 -32.79 18.80 -32.41
CA GLY A 12 -32.17 17.87 -31.47
C GLY A 12 -30.96 18.54 -30.81
N LEU A 13 -31.04 18.83 -29.52
CA LEU A 13 -29.87 19.18 -28.70
C LEU A 13 -29.06 17.93 -28.45
N SER A 14 -27.92 17.79 -29.11
CA SER A 14 -26.92 16.79 -28.78
C SER A 14 -26.13 17.26 -27.55
N THR A 15 -26.41 16.71 -26.38
CA THR A 15 -25.59 16.91 -25.19
C THR A 15 -24.32 16.05 -25.32
N SER A 16 -23.21 16.68 -25.69
CA SER A 16 -21.90 16.05 -25.58
C SER A 16 -21.58 15.88 -24.09
N ALA A 17 -21.66 14.65 -23.58
CA ALA A 17 -21.12 14.31 -22.29
C ALA A 17 -19.59 14.42 -22.36
N CYS A 18 -19.02 15.48 -21.77
CA CYS A 18 -17.60 15.52 -21.45
C CYS A 18 -17.31 14.37 -20.49
N ALA A 19 -16.62 13.33 -20.96
CA ALA A 19 -16.00 12.36 -20.09
C ALA A 19 -14.97 13.11 -19.23
N GLN A 20 -15.28 13.29 -17.95
CA GLN A 20 -14.32 13.75 -16.97
C GLN A 20 -13.28 12.61 -16.83
N SER A 21 -12.10 12.81 -17.42
CA SER A 21 -10.94 12.01 -17.11
C SER A 21 -10.65 12.23 -15.62
N THR A 22 -10.90 11.22 -14.79
CA THR A 22 -10.39 11.18 -13.42
C THR A 22 -8.89 11.41 -13.51
N PRO A 23 -8.30 12.40 -12.79
CA PRO A 23 -6.86 12.56 -12.78
C PRO A 23 -6.25 11.24 -12.31
N ALA A 24 -5.25 10.76 -13.05
CA ALA A 24 -4.44 9.64 -12.59
C ALA A 24 -3.94 10.02 -11.20
N THR A 25 -4.25 9.19 -10.21
CA THR A 25 -3.82 9.43 -8.84
C THR A 25 -2.30 9.47 -8.85
N GLU A 26 -1.73 10.64 -8.67
CA GLU A 26 -0.29 10.82 -8.57
C GLU A 26 0.22 9.88 -7.46
N GLY A 27 1.32 9.18 -7.72
CA GLY A 27 1.92 8.29 -6.73
C GLY A 27 2.36 9.10 -5.50
N PRO A 28 2.60 8.43 -4.36
CA PRO A 28 3.04 9.10 -3.15
C PRO A 28 4.42 9.74 -3.32
N GLU A 29 4.66 10.81 -2.61
CA GLU A 29 5.99 11.40 -2.44
C GLU A 29 6.79 10.53 -1.47
N VAL A 30 7.55 9.58 -2.01
CA VAL A 30 8.38 8.67 -1.19
C VAL A 30 9.50 9.45 -0.53
N PRO A 31 9.77 9.25 0.78
CA PRO A 31 10.89 9.88 1.46
C PRO A 31 12.24 9.60 0.75
N SER A 32 13.16 10.56 0.81
CA SER A 32 14.40 10.55 0.03
C SER A 32 15.51 9.65 0.58
N ASP A 33 15.30 9.05 1.75
CA ASP A 33 16.28 8.25 2.48
C ASP A 33 15.80 6.83 2.73
N PRO A 34 15.83 5.97 1.71
CA PRO A 34 15.39 4.58 1.82
C PRO A 34 16.16 3.81 2.94
N PRO A 35 15.71 2.60 3.32
CA PRO A 35 14.73 1.79 2.58
C PRO A 35 13.27 1.99 3.02
N TYR A 36 12.35 1.91 2.04
CA TYR A 36 10.91 1.93 2.30
C TYR A 36 10.18 0.92 1.42
N ILE A 37 9.11 0.33 1.95
CA ILE A 37 8.12 -0.43 1.18
C ILE A 37 6.82 0.35 1.24
N VAL A 38 6.46 0.99 0.12
CA VAL A 38 5.39 1.98 0.02
C VAL A 38 4.28 1.44 -0.87
N LEU A 39 3.02 1.64 -0.48
CA LEU A 39 1.90 1.41 -1.38
C LEU A 39 2.03 2.33 -2.61
N SER A 40 1.99 1.78 -3.81
CA SER A 40 2.27 2.53 -5.04
C SER A 40 1.25 3.63 -5.35
N ALA A 41 0.05 3.54 -4.76
CA ALA A 41 -0.99 4.55 -4.87
C ALA A 41 -1.12 5.32 -3.56
N ASN A 42 -1.18 6.65 -3.64
CA ASN A 42 -1.32 7.49 -2.44
C ASN A 42 -2.64 7.26 -1.70
N GLN A 43 -3.66 6.74 -2.38
CA GLN A 43 -5.01 6.59 -1.84
C GLN A 43 -5.54 7.93 -1.31
N ASP A 44 -5.97 7.95 -0.05
CA ASP A 44 -6.51 9.09 0.69
C ASP A 44 -5.55 9.60 1.78
N GLU A 45 -4.24 9.32 1.65
CA GLU A 45 -3.25 9.91 2.56
C GLU A 45 -3.23 11.43 2.36
N PRO A 46 -3.55 12.23 3.41
CA PRO A 46 -3.90 13.65 3.23
C PRO A 46 -2.72 14.55 2.88
N ASN A 47 -1.49 14.11 3.13
CA ASN A 47 -0.29 14.91 2.92
C ASN A 47 0.49 14.52 1.65
N GLY A 48 0.03 13.50 0.91
CA GLY A 48 0.72 12.99 -0.27
C GLY A 48 1.91 12.06 0.02
N TYR A 49 2.18 11.74 1.28
CA TYR A 49 3.31 10.87 1.67
C TYR A 49 3.08 9.39 1.34
N GLY A 50 1.82 8.96 1.15
CA GLY A 50 1.45 7.57 0.93
C GLY A 50 1.51 6.72 2.19
N PHE A 51 1.42 5.40 2.01
CA PHE A 51 1.39 4.43 3.09
C PHE A 51 2.63 3.54 3.04
N CYS A 52 3.52 3.67 4.01
CA CYS A 52 4.67 2.79 4.22
C CYS A 52 4.31 1.62 5.13
N MET A 53 4.96 0.47 4.95
CA MET A 53 4.97 -0.57 5.98
C MET A 53 5.49 0.01 7.29
N ASP A 54 4.87 -0.38 8.40
CA ASP A 54 5.13 0.19 9.72
C ASP A 54 4.87 -0.86 10.81
N THR A 55 5.47 -0.66 11.98
CA THR A 55 5.10 -1.35 13.20
C THR A 55 3.83 -0.75 13.81
N TYR A 56 3.11 -1.51 14.62
CA TYR A 56 1.90 -1.00 15.27
C TYR A 56 2.25 -0.15 16.49
N GLY A 57 1.91 1.12 16.48
CA GLY A 57 2.20 2.04 17.56
C GLY A 57 3.40 2.94 17.27
N ALA A 58 4.32 3.06 18.20
CA ALA A 58 5.56 3.83 18.05
C ALA A 58 6.75 2.95 18.48
N GLY A 59 7.73 2.81 17.59
CA GLY A 59 8.89 1.96 17.79
C GLY A 59 8.60 0.47 17.54
N GLN A 60 9.40 -0.40 18.14
CA GLN A 60 9.27 -1.84 17.95
C GLN A 60 7.94 -2.38 18.50
N SER A 61 7.23 -3.17 17.70
CA SER A 61 6.00 -3.84 18.08
C SER A 61 5.91 -5.21 17.40
N ASP A 62 5.26 -6.16 18.07
CA ASP A 62 4.99 -7.49 17.51
C ASP A 62 3.97 -7.47 16.36
N LEU A 63 3.27 -6.36 16.14
CA LEU A 63 2.27 -6.21 15.07
C LEU A 63 2.71 -5.20 14.02
N MET A 64 2.28 -5.44 12.78
CA MET A 64 2.54 -4.59 11.64
C MET A 64 1.25 -4.04 11.02
N GLN A 65 1.38 -2.91 10.38
CA GLN A 65 0.34 -2.16 9.66
C GLN A 65 0.98 -1.41 8.49
N THR A 66 0.22 -0.57 7.80
CA THR A 66 0.78 0.57 7.09
C THR A 66 0.44 1.86 7.81
N HIS A 67 1.28 2.87 7.61
CA HIS A 67 1.09 4.21 8.19
C HIS A 67 1.50 5.26 7.15
N SER A 68 1.02 6.51 7.28
CA SER A 68 1.60 7.62 6.50
C SER A 68 3.12 7.53 6.57
N CYS A 69 3.79 7.57 5.42
CA CYS A 69 5.25 7.56 5.41
C CYS A 69 5.77 8.78 6.16
N LYS A 70 6.53 8.55 7.21
CA LYS A 70 7.09 9.63 8.03
C LYS A 70 8.40 10.10 7.40
N PRO A 71 8.67 11.42 7.39
CA PRO A 71 10.01 11.90 7.06
C PRO A 71 11.02 11.26 8.02
N SER A 72 12.15 10.81 7.47
CA SER A 72 13.20 10.28 8.31
C SER A 72 13.84 11.35 9.18
N LYS A 73 14.59 10.90 10.15
CA LYS A 73 15.37 11.73 11.05
C LYS A 73 16.78 11.18 11.12
N ASP A 74 17.61 11.60 10.17
CA ASP A 74 18.99 11.14 10.02
C ASP A 74 19.90 11.48 11.21
N ASP A 75 19.49 12.46 12.05
CA ASP A 75 20.17 12.87 13.28
C ASP A 75 19.79 12.03 14.50
N GLU A 76 18.80 11.13 14.37
CA GLU A 76 18.34 10.27 15.45
C GLU A 76 18.95 8.86 15.33
N PRO A 77 19.05 8.10 16.43
CA PRO A 77 19.47 6.69 16.38
C PRO A 77 18.63 5.85 15.42
N ARG A 78 19.24 4.82 14.81
CA ARG A 78 18.58 3.92 13.86
C ARG A 78 17.26 3.34 14.39
N ASP A 79 17.21 2.99 15.67
CA ASP A 79 16.04 2.45 16.37
C ASP A 79 15.07 3.52 16.92
N TYR A 80 15.25 4.78 16.49
CA TYR A 80 14.31 5.84 16.87
C TYR A 80 12.89 5.51 16.38
N ALA A 81 11.91 5.72 17.25
CA ALA A 81 10.51 5.39 16.97
C ALA A 81 9.92 6.09 15.70
N GLY A 82 10.53 7.19 15.25
CA GLY A 82 10.17 7.87 14.00
C GLY A 82 10.66 7.15 12.74
N ASN A 83 11.57 6.17 12.87
CA ASN A 83 12.10 5.37 11.77
C ASN A 83 11.38 4.03 11.61
N ASP A 84 10.31 3.78 12.36
CA ASP A 84 9.55 2.53 12.37
C ASP A 84 8.83 2.21 11.06
N THR A 85 8.75 3.17 10.12
CA THR A 85 8.25 2.97 8.74
C THR A 85 9.31 2.50 7.75
N ARG A 86 10.56 2.27 8.19
CA ARG A 86 11.66 1.86 7.29
C ARG A 86 11.78 0.35 7.24
N PHE A 87 11.47 -0.21 6.08
CA PHE A 87 11.55 -1.65 5.79
C PHE A 87 12.25 -1.88 4.47
N GLU A 88 13.02 -2.95 4.40
CA GLU A 88 13.68 -3.41 3.18
C GLU A 88 13.17 -4.79 2.74
N TYR A 89 13.25 -5.07 1.45
CA TYR A 89 12.97 -6.37 0.88
C TYR A 89 14.26 -6.98 0.34
N SER A 90 14.57 -8.20 0.78
CA SER A 90 15.69 -8.98 0.29
C SER A 90 15.21 -10.07 -0.68
N GLU A 91 15.57 -9.96 -1.96
CA GLU A 91 15.31 -11.03 -2.93
C GLU A 91 16.05 -12.33 -2.57
N ALA A 92 17.25 -12.22 -2.01
CA ALA A 92 18.08 -13.38 -1.68
C ALA A 92 17.46 -14.25 -0.58
N THR A 93 16.82 -13.63 0.42
CA THR A 93 16.16 -14.33 1.52
C THR A 93 14.64 -14.37 1.37
N GLN A 94 14.08 -13.63 0.41
CA GLN A 94 12.65 -13.42 0.21
C GLN A 94 11.95 -12.85 1.45
N GLN A 95 12.62 -11.99 2.20
CA GLN A 95 12.11 -11.45 3.46
C GLN A 95 11.91 -9.94 3.39
N VAL A 96 10.88 -9.48 4.10
CA VAL A 96 10.66 -8.08 4.45
C VAL A 96 11.26 -7.88 5.84
N MET A 97 12.28 -7.05 5.93
CA MET A 97 13.07 -6.87 7.14
C MET A 97 12.90 -5.44 7.67
N SER A 98 12.83 -5.31 8.97
CA SER A 98 12.85 -3.99 9.61
C SER A 98 14.24 -3.37 9.53
N TYR A 99 14.34 -2.15 9.04
CA TYR A 99 15.59 -1.42 9.01
C TYR A 99 16.03 -0.94 10.42
N PRO A 100 15.14 -0.34 11.24
CA PRO A 100 15.54 0.12 12.58
C PRO A 100 15.71 -1.02 13.58
N PHE A 101 14.97 -2.12 13.44
CA PHE A 101 15.00 -3.25 14.38
C PHE A 101 15.69 -4.45 13.72
N GLU A 102 17.02 -4.43 13.80
CA GLU A 102 17.88 -5.43 13.16
C GLU A 102 17.54 -6.85 13.63
N GLY A 103 17.48 -7.79 12.67
CA GLY A 103 17.16 -9.19 12.95
C GLY A 103 15.65 -9.49 13.05
N TYR A 104 14.77 -8.51 12.76
CA TYR A 104 13.33 -8.71 12.76
C TYR A 104 12.74 -8.67 11.34
N CYS A 105 11.84 -9.64 11.08
CA CYS A 105 11.22 -9.88 9.78
C CYS A 105 9.70 -9.90 9.89
N MET A 106 9.03 -9.46 8.83
CA MET A 106 7.59 -9.61 8.68
C MET A 106 7.19 -11.07 8.58
N GLN A 107 6.19 -11.49 9.34
CA GLN A 107 5.59 -12.82 9.28
C GLN A 107 4.07 -12.75 9.16
N ALA A 108 3.50 -13.52 8.25
CA ALA A 108 2.05 -13.71 8.19
C ALA A 108 1.59 -14.70 9.25
N LEU A 109 0.74 -14.26 10.17
CA LEU A 109 0.06 -15.10 11.16
C LEU A 109 -1.35 -15.40 10.65
N ILE A 110 -1.55 -16.60 10.11
CA ILE A 110 -2.81 -17.00 9.48
C ILE A 110 -3.58 -17.89 10.46
N ALA A 111 -4.76 -17.41 10.87
CA ALA A 111 -5.68 -18.16 11.73
C ALA A 111 -7.06 -18.19 11.08
N SER A 112 -7.44 -19.33 10.52
CA SER A 112 -8.67 -19.50 9.73
C SER A 112 -8.72 -18.49 8.56
N GLU A 113 -9.67 -17.56 8.59
CA GLU A 113 -9.85 -16.52 7.55
C GLU A 113 -9.20 -15.18 7.91
N VAL A 114 -8.59 -15.08 9.10
CA VAL A 114 -7.97 -13.84 9.56
C VAL A 114 -6.45 -13.94 9.42
N THR A 115 -5.85 -12.96 8.81
CA THR A 115 -4.40 -12.80 8.76
C THR A 115 -4.02 -11.54 9.51
N VAL A 116 -3.00 -11.66 10.34
CA VAL A 116 -2.31 -10.56 10.99
C VAL A 116 -0.84 -10.62 10.58
N PHE A 117 -0.24 -9.49 10.31
CA PHE A 117 1.20 -9.44 10.10
C PHE A 117 1.90 -9.06 11.40
N ALA A 118 2.94 -9.82 11.73
CA ALA A 118 3.76 -9.63 12.91
C ALA A 118 5.20 -9.33 12.52
N LEU A 119 5.90 -8.61 13.38
CA LEU A 119 7.34 -8.38 13.31
C LEU A 119 8.02 -9.30 14.32
N LEU A 120 8.65 -10.38 13.84
CA LEU A 120 9.26 -11.41 14.67
C LEU A 120 10.73 -11.61 14.29
N GLU A 121 11.52 -12.28 15.14
CA GLU A 121 12.89 -12.63 14.80
C GLU A 121 12.95 -13.34 13.45
N CYS A 122 13.90 -12.92 12.60
CA CYS A 122 14.10 -13.50 11.27
C CYS A 122 14.46 -14.98 11.37
N SER A 123 13.80 -15.80 10.58
CA SER A 123 14.01 -17.25 10.55
C SER A 123 13.69 -17.78 9.15
N ASP A 124 13.89 -19.09 8.93
CA ASP A 124 13.47 -19.76 7.69
C ASP A 124 12.00 -20.19 7.69
N HIS A 125 11.18 -19.58 8.55
CA HIS A 125 9.75 -19.89 8.60
C HIS A 125 9.08 -19.55 7.25
N PRO A 126 8.29 -20.47 6.63
CA PRO A 126 7.69 -20.24 5.30
C PRO A 126 6.85 -18.97 5.21
N ARG A 127 6.18 -18.61 6.30
CA ARG A 127 5.34 -17.39 6.37
C ARG A 127 6.10 -16.09 6.62
N GLN A 128 7.44 -16.14 6.63
CA GLN A 128 8.33 -14.98 6.55
C GLN A 128 8.89 -14.81 5.13
N LYS A 129 8.50 -15.69 4.18
CA LYS A 129 9.00 -15.65 2.82
C LYS A 129 7.94 -15.05 1.90
N PHE A 130 8.34 -14.03 1.15
CA PHE A 130 7.49 -13.29 0.21
C PHE A 130 8.21 -13.16 -1.12
N VAL A 131 7.46 -13.25 -2.21
CA VAL A 131 7.95 -13.04 -3.58
C VAL A 131 7.43 -11.71 -4.08
N TYR A 132 8.33 -10.81 -4.46
CA TYR A 132 7.96 -9.57 -5.12
C TYR A 132 7.97 -9.76 -6.64
N SER A 133 6.89 -9.38 -7.29
CA SER A 133 6.76 -9.35 -8.75
C SER A 133 6.87 -7.91 -9.24
N ALA A 134 7.94 -7.60 -9.94
CA ALA A 134 8.13 -6.27 -10.53
C ALA A 134 7.14 -5.97 -11.67
N GLU A 135 6.54 -7.02 -12.30
CA GLU A 135 5.61 -6.88 -13.41
C GLU A 135 4.29 -6.21 -12.95
N ASP A 136 3.72 -6.70 -11.85
CA ASP A 136 2.45 -6.20 -11.30
C ASP A 136 2.62 -5.50 -9.94
N LYS A 137 3.88 -5.34 -9.48
CA LYS A 137 4.26 -4.72 -8.20
C LYS A 137 3.63 -5.39 -6.98
N SER A 138 3.25 -6.67 -7.08
CA SER A 138 2.66 -7.39 -5.97
C SER A 138 3.71 -8.03 -5.07
N LEU A 139 3.46 -8.04 -3.77
CA LEU A 139 4.20 -8.79 -2.78
C LEU A 139 3.34 -9.99 -2.37
N ARG A 140 3.80 -11.21 -2.63
CA ARG A 140 3.02 -12.44 -2.49
C ARG A 140 3.62 -13.36 -1.46
N LEU A 141 2.79 -14.10 -0.72
CA LEU A 141 3.27 -15.13 0.17
C LEU A 141 3.96 -16.24 -0.63
N ALA A 142 5.22 -16.59 -0.29
CA ALA A 142 6.01 -17.53 -1.11
C ALA A 142 5.41 -18.94 -1.15
N GLU A 143 4.80 -19.42 -0.04
CA GLU A 143 4.14 -20.72 0.03
C GLU A 143 2.79 -20.76 -0.71
N ASP A 144 2.17 -19.60 -0.99
CA ASP A 144 0.93 -19.48 -1.76
C ASP A 144 0.91 -18.15 -2.52
N GLN A 145 1.43 -18.17 -3.75
CA GLN A 145 1.54 -16.97 -4.58
C GLN A 145 0.20 -16.46 -5.15
N SER A 146 -0.92 -17.15 -4.90
CA SER A 146 -2.25 -16.60 -5.15
C SER A 146 -2.66 -15.55 -4.10
N ARG A 147 -1.92 -15.44 -2.98
CA ARG A 147 -2.18 -14.55 -1.86
C ARG A 147 -1.23 -13.36 -1.86
N CYS A 148 -1.79 -12.17 -1.97
CA CYS A 148 -1.07 -10.89 -1.97
C CYS A 148 -1.12 -10.20 -0.60
N VAL A 149 -0.03 -9.57 -0.21
CA VAL A 149 -0.02 -8.57 0.87
C VAL A 149 -0.77 -7.35 0.37
N THR A 150 -1.81 -6.98 1.08
CA THR A 150 -2.72 -5.89 0.71
C THR A 150 -2.94 -4.95 1.88
N VAL A 151 -3.56 -3.81 1.62
CA VAL A 151 -4.05 -2.92 2.67
C VAL A 151 -5.57 -2.90 2.67
N ALA A 152 -6.16 -2.62 3.83
CA ALA A 152 -7.60 -2.40 3.93
C ALA A 152 -8.04 -1.23 3.04
N SER A 153 -9.29 -1.30 2.53
CA SER A 153 -9.86 -0.25 1.67
C SER A 153 -10.12 1.06 2.39
N GLU A 154 -10.22 1.03 3.70
CA GLU A 154 -10.52 2.19 4.52
C GLU A 154 -9.30 2.64 5.33
N THR A 155 -9.16 3.96 5.44
CA THR A 155 -8.15 4.63 6.26
C THR A 155 -8.66 4.80 7.67
N VAL A 156 -7.77 4.61 8.64
CA VAL A 156 -8.04 4.76 10.07
C VAL A 156 -7.16 5.88 10.63
N PRO A 157 -7.69 6.80 11.46
CA PRO A 157 -6.88 7.81 12.13
C PRO A 157 -5.77 7.21 13.01
N ALA A 158 -4.60 7.82 13.00
CA ALA A 158 -3.42 7.40 13.77
C ALA A 158 -2.66 8.64 14.32
N GLY A 159 -3.26 9.30 15.31
CA GLY A 159 -2.78 10.58 15.82
C GLY A 159 -2.89 11.69 14.76
N PRO A 160 -1.78 12.40 14.45
CA PRO A 160 -1.77 13.41 13.38
C PRO A 160 -1.70 12.79 11.97
N TRP A 161 -1.57 11.47 11.88
CA TRP A 161 -1.40 10.68 10.67
C TRP A 161 -2.58 9.76 10.43
N VAL A 162 -2.46 8.95 9.39
CA VAL A 162 -3.43 7.91 9.04
C VAL A 162 -2.72 6.57 8.83
N LYS A 163 -3.48 5.48 8.94
CA LYS A 163 -2.99 4.11 8.75
C LYS A 163 -4.01 3.25 8.03
N ARG A 164 -3.54 2.14 7.47
CA ARG A 164 -4.36 1.06 6.93
C ARG A 164 -3.87 -0.28 7.46
N PRO A 165 -4.74 -1.15 7.97
CA PRO A 165 -4.37 -2.52 8.31
C PRO A 165 -3.77 -3.26 7.12
N LEU A 166 -2.78 -4.10 7.37
CA LEU A 166 -2.27 -5.07 6.41
C LEU A 166 -3.17 -6.31 6.41
N ASN A 167 -3.45 -6.84 5.22
CA ASN A 167 -4.21 -8.07 5.00
C ASN A 167 -3.46 -9.00 4.05
N LEU A 168 -3.90 -10.26 3.99
CA LEU A 168 -3.46 -11.24 2.99
C LEU A 168 -4.69 -11.74 2.25
N GLU A 169 -4.85 -11.31 0.99
CA GLU A 169 -6.05 -11.56 0.19
C GLU A 169 -5.71 -12.30 -1.11
N THR A 170 -6.71 -12.89 -1.75
CA THR A 170 -6.54 -13.44 -3.10
C THR A 170 -6.17 -12.32 -4.07
N CYS A 171 -5.04 -12.45 -4.75
CA CYS A 171 -4.49 -11.38 -5.59
C CYS A 171 -5.50 -10.87 -6.66
N ASP A 172 -6.27 -11.78 -7.26
CA ASP A 172 -7.18 -11.46 -8.36
C ASP A 172 -8.45 -10.73 -7.88
N ASP A 173 -8.79 -10.85 -6.60
CA ASP A 173 -10.02 -10.27 -6.03
C ASP A 173 -9.81 -8.82 -5.56
N ILE A 174 -8.54 -8.35 -5.50
CA ILE A 174 -8.20 -7.05 -4.92
C ILE A 174 -7.78 -6.04 -5.98
N ALA A 175 -8.30 -4.82 -5.85
CA ALA A 175 -7.94 -3.72 -6.72
C ALA A 175 -6.41 -3.48 -6.72
N PRO A 176 -5.79 -3.20 -7.88
CA PRO A 176 -4.34 -2.95 -7.97
C PRO A 176 -3.83 -1.92 -6.97
N SER A 177 -4.58 -0.83 -6.76
CA SER A 177 -4.21 0.26 -5.85
C SER A 177 -4.11 -0.15 -4.37
N LEU A 178 -4.59 -1.33 -3.97
CA LEU A 178 -4.53 -1.85 -2.60
C LEU A 178 -3.49 -2.95 -2.40
N LYS A 179 -2.79 -3.39 -3.47
CA LYS A 179 -1.82 -4.51 -3.43
C LYS A 179 -0.50 -4.24 -4.14
N GLN A 180 -0.37 -3.09 -4.81
CA GLN A 180 0.85 -2.74 -5.52
C GLN A 180 1.80 -1.97 -4.60
N TRP A 181 3.04 -2.46 -4.52
CA TRP A 181 4.08 -1.93 -3.67
C TRP A 181 5.24 -1.38 -4.48
N THR A 182 5.80 -0.28 -4.05
CA THR A 182 7.07 0.24 -4.52
C THR A 182 8.13 -0.09 -3.48
N ILE A 183 9.18 -0.79 -3.90
CA ILE A 183 10.34 -1.08 -3.06
C ILE A 183 11.37 0.03 -3.34
N ALA A 184 11.53 0.94 -2.40
CA ALA A 184 12.56 1.98 -2.45
C ALA A 184 13.80 1.45 -1.73
N THR A 185 14.86 1.21 -2.49
CA THR A 185 16.20 0.83 -1.99
C THR A 185 17.19 1.95 -2.25
N GLU A 186 18.34 1.93 -1.55
CA GLU A 186 19.45 2.85 -1.82
C GLU A 186 19.89 2.82 -3.27
#